data_08e0152ea4bbbe6767e3c4894325496e
#
_entry.id   08e0152ea4bbbe6767e3c4894325496e
#
_cell.length_a   1.000
_cell.length_b   1.000
_cell.length_c   1.000
_cell.angle_alpha   90.00
_cell.angle_beta   90.00
_cell.angle_gamma   90.00
#
_symmetry.space_group_name_H-M   'P 1'
#
loop_
_entity.id
_entity.type
_entity.pdbx_description
1 polymer ?
#
loop_
_entity_poly.entity_id
_entity_poly.type
_entity_poly.pdbx_seq_one_letter_code
_entity_poly.pdbx_strand_id
1 'polypeptide(L)'
;MANDNKGLTPMMRQFFEMKSKHPEALLLFRCGDFYETYCEDAVEASRILGITLTRRNNGGSTGTTEMAGFPHHALDTYLPKLIRAGKRVAVCDQLEDPKKKRLEIKGKKGLSQMDRSEERR
;
A
#
# COMPACT_ATOMS: atom_id res chain seq x y z
N MET A 1 -3.33 -18.64 -9.46
CA MET A 1 -4.65 -19.05 -9.90
C MET A 1 -5.48 -17.86 -10.26
N ALA A 2 -6.10 -17.94 -11.37
CA ALA A 2 -6.93 -16.83 -11.83
C ALA A 2 -8.05 -16.53 -10.86
N ASN A 3 -8.53 -17.54 -10.16
CA ASN A 3 -9.65 -17.35 -9.27
C ASN A 3 -9.32 -16.53 -8.05
N ASP A 4 -8.04 -16.40 -7.74
CA ASP A 4 -7.64 -15.64 -6.57
C ASP A 4 -7.97 -14.17 -6.69
N ASN A 5 -8.19 -13.70 -7.91
CA ASN A 5 -8.47 -12.30 -8.14
C ASN A 5 -9.95 -11.99 -8.23
N LYS A 6 -10.76 -13.01 -8.10
CA LYS A 6 -12.19 -12.80 -8.23
C LYS A 6 -12.68 -11.91 -7.10
N GLY A 7 -13.42 -10.88 -7.45
CA GLY A 7 -13.94 -9.95 -6.47
C GLY A 7 -13.00 -8.84 -6.10
N LEU A 8 -11.77 -8.88 -6.58
CA LEU A 8 -10.82 -7.82 -6.29
C LEU A 8 -10.93 -6.71 -7.33
N THR A 9 -10.80 -5.47 -6.85
CA THR A 9 -10.72 -4.35 -7.78
C THR A 9 -9.38 -4.35 -8.47
N PRO A 10 -9.28 -3.65 -9.61
CA PRO A 10 -7.97 -3.52 -10.25
C PRO A 10 -6.92 -2.92 -9.32
N MET A 11 -7.33 -1.98 -8.47
CA MET A 11 -6.40 -1.36 -7.53
C MET A 11 -5.87 -2.38 -6.54
N MET A 12 -6.76 -3.24 -6.04
CA MET A 12 -6.33 -4.26 -5.09
C MET A 12 -5.40 -5.27 -5.75
N ARG A 13 -5.66 -5.59 -7.03
CA ARG A 13 -4.75 -6.49 -7.72
C ARG A 13 -3.38 -5.88 -7.87
N GLN A 14 -3.31 -4.59 -8.17
CA GLN A 14 -2.03 -3.92 -8.27
C GLN A 14 -1.32 -3.90 -6.92
N PHE A 15 -2.07 -3.69 -5.85
CA PHE A 15 -1.49 -3.72 -4.52
C PHE A 15 -0.84 -5.08 -4.25
N PHE A 16 -1.58 -6.15 -4.51
CA PHE A 16 -1.04 -7.48 -4.21
C PHE A 16 0.13 -7.83 -5.10
N GLU A 17 0.11 -7.38 -6.34
CA GLU A 17 1.23 -7.61 -7.21
C GLU A 17 2.48 -6.91 -6.69
N MET A 18 2.34 -5.66 -6.29
CA MET A 18 3.47 -4.91 -5.75
C MET A 18 3.92 -5.51 -4.42
N LYS A 19 2.97 -5.95 -3.60
CA LYS A 19 3.30 -6.54 -2.31
C LYS A 19 4.12 -7.81 -2.49
N SER A 20 3.83 -8.57 -3.54
CA SER A 20 4.59 -9.79 -3.76
C SER A 20 6.05 -9.50 -4.09
N LYS A 21 6.34 -8.32 -4.61
CA LYS A 21 7.71 -7.93 -4.88
C LYS A 21 8.41 -7.40 -3.64
N HIS A 22 7.66 -6.89 -2.68
CA HIS A 22 8.23 -6.29 -1.49
C HIS A 22 7.46 -6.76 -0.26
N PRO A 23 7.50 -8.06 0.01
CA PRO A 23 6.66 -8.60 1.07
C PRO A 23 7.06 -8.13 2.46
N GLU A 24 8.28 -7.67 2.63
CA GLU A 24 8.76 -7.24 3.93
C GLU A 24 8.34 -5.81 4.24
N ALA A 25 7.79 -5.09 3.28
CA ALA A 25 7.46 -3.69 3.47
C ALA A 25 5.97 -3.51 3.66
N LEU A 26 5.61 -2.51 4.46
CA LEU A 26 4.22 -2.09 4.56
C LEU A 26 3.94 -1.19 3.36
N LEU A 27 3.01 -1.58 2.53
CA LEU A 27 2.80 -0.93 1.25
C LEU A 27 1.69 0.11 1.34
N LEU A 28 2.01 1.33 0.97
CA LEU A 28 1.04 2.40 0.83
C LEU A 28 0.86 2.68 -0.64
N PHE A 29 -0.36 2.58 -1.10
CA PHE A 29 -0.66 2.66 -2.53
C PHE A 29 -1.54 3.88 -2.80
N ARG A 30 -1.07 4.77 -3.65
CA ARG A 30 -1.82 5.99 -3.94
C ARG A 30 -3.07 5.67 -4.75
N CYS A 31 -4.20 6.07 -4.22
CA CYS A 31 -5.49 5.90 -4.87
C CYS A 31 -6.19 7.26 -4.86
N GLY A 32 -6.09 7.97 -5.98
CA GLY A 32 -6.65 9.30 -6.01
C GLY A 32 -6.00 10.20 -4.98
N ASP A 33 -6.79 10.71 -4.07
CA ASP A 33 -6.31 11.63 -3.05
C ASP A 33 -5.87 10.94 -1.77
N PHE A 34 -5.88 9.62 -1.76
CA PHE A 34 -5.57 8.85 -0.56
C PHE A 34 -4.41 7.91 -0.79
N TYR A 35 -3.73 7.57 0.30
CA TYR A 35 -2.90 6.37 0.34
C TYR A 35 -3.69 5.30 1.04
N GLU A 36 -3.72 4.12 0.44
CA GLU A 36 -4.47 3.00 0.98
C GLU A 36 -3.56 1.80 1.13
N THR A 37 -3.91 0.96 2.08
CA THR A 37 -3.21 -0.29 2.29
C THR A 37 -4.23 -1.34 2.66
N TYR A 38 -3.88 -2.61 2.47
CA TYR A 38 -4.85 -3.68 2.58
C TYR A 38 -4.28 -4.82 3.40
N CYS A 39 -5.17 -5.66 3.88
CA CYS A 39 -4.85 -6.90 4.57
C CYS A 39 -4.02 -6.62 5.82
N GLU A 40 -2.97 -7.39 6.02
CA GLU A 40 -2.18 -7.24 7.23
C GLU A 40 -1.53 -5.87 7.33
N ASP A 41 -1.16 -5.30 6.20
CA ASP A 41 -0.59 -3.97 6.21
C ASP A 41 -1.60 -2.96 6.74
N ALA A 42 -2.88 -3.14 6.38
CA ALA A 42 -3.92 -2.25 6.89
C ALA A 42 -4.09 -2.39 8.39
N VAL A 43 -4.04 -3.61 8.88
CA VAL A 43 -4.15 -3.84 10.32
C VAL A 43 -3.00 -3.17 11.05
N GLU A 44 -1.79 -3.36 10.56
CA GLU A 44 -0.62 -2.75 11.18
C GLU A 44 -0.67 -1.24 11.11
N ALA A 45 -1.04 -0.70 9.96
CA ALA A 45 -1.08 0.75 9.81
C ALA A 45 -2.12 1.36 10.74
N SER A 46 -3.30 0.74 10.82
CA SER A 46 -4.33 1.30 11.68
C SER A 46 -3.90 1.26 13.15
N ARG A 47 -3.20 0.20 13.55
CA ARG A 47 -2.73 0.08 14.92
C ARG A 47 -1.68 1.14 15.23
N ILE A 48 -0.74 1.33 14.34
CA ILE A 48 0.37 2.24 14.58
C ILE A 48 -0.07 3.68 14.45
N LEU A 49 -0.89 3.97 13.46
CA LEU A 49 -1.25 5.35 13.15
C LEU A 49 -2.51 5.82 13.84
N GLY A 50 -3.31 4.90 14.36
CA GLY A 50 -4.57 5.26 14.97
C GLY A 50 -5.64 5.61 13.97
N ILE A 51 -5.51 5.16 12.73
CA ILE A 51 -6.52 5.42 11.72
C ILE A 51 -7.52 4.27 11.67
N THR A 52 -8.66 4.54 11.06
CA THR A 52 -9.75 3.59 11.04
C THR A 52 -9.42 2.41 10.15
N LEU A 53 -9.68 1.23 10.68
CA LEU A 53 -9.58 0.00 9.90
C LEU A 53 -10.97 -0.38 9.43
N THR A 54 -11.14 -0.51 8.13
CA THR A 54 -12.42 -0.91 7.58
C THR A 54 -12.26 -2.26 6.90
N ARG A 55 -13.40 -2.86 6.57
CA ARG A 55 -13.39 -4.13 5.87
C ARG A 55 -14.24 -3.99 4.63
N ARG A 56 -13.67 -4.42 3.54
CA ARG A 56 -14.37 -4.40 2.27
C ARG A 56 -14.86 -5.80 1.96
N ASN A 57 -16.15 -5.89 1.68
CA ASN A 57 -16.74 -7.16 1.30
C ASN A 57 -16.41 -7.40 -0.17
N ASN A 58 -15.70 -8.48 -0.44
CA ASN A 58 -15.30 -8.80 -1.81
C ASN A 58 -16.37 -9.58 -2.56
N GLY A 59 -17.43 -9.98 -1.86
CA GLY A 59 -18.48 -10.73 -2.51
C GLY A 59 -18.08 -12.18 -2.69
N GLY A 60 -19.09 -12.99 -2.95
CA GLY A 60 -18.85 -14.40 -3.22
C GLY A 60 -18.08 -15.06 -2.12
N SER A 61 -17.19 -15.93 -2.50
CA SER A 61 -16.44 -16.73 -1.55
C SER A 61 -15.11 -16.11 -1.15
N THR A 62 -14.78 -14.94 -1.66
CA THR A 62 -13.48 -14.36 -1.36
C THR A 62 -13.43 -13.68 0.01
N GLY A 63 -14.59 -13.48 0.66
CA GLY A 63 -14.60 -12.93 1.99
C GLY A 63 -14.39 -11.43 2.01
N THR A 64 -13.74 -10.97 3.05
CA THR A 64 -13.53 -9.54 3.24
C THR A 64 -12.05 -9.22 3.20
N THR A 65 -11.76 -7.97 2.87
CA THR A 65 -10.40 -7.47 2.87
C THR A 65 -10.34 -6.27 3.79
N GLU A 66 -9.44 -6.31 4.74
CA GLU A 66 -9.18 -5.14 5.58
C GLU A 66 -8.54 -4.05 4.74
N MET A 67 -8.90 -2.81 5.06
CA MET A 67 -8.25 -1.68 4.41
C MET A 67 -8.20 -0.50 5.35
N ALA A 68 -7.20 0.32 5.15
CA ALA A 68 -7.02 1.55 5.90
C ALA A 68 -6.40 2.57 4.95
N GLY A 69 -6.64 3.84 5.24
CA GLY A 69 -6.09 4.85 4.38
C GLY A 69 -6.14 6.21 5.03
N PHE A 70 -5.45 7.15 4.41
CA PHE A 70 -5.44 8.53 4.88
C PHE A 70 -5.21 9.44 3.69
N PRO A 71 -5.56 10.72 3.81
CA PRO A 71 -5.35 11.65 2.70
C PRO A 71 -3.86 11.74 2.36
N HIS A 72 -3.57 11.84 1.08
CA HIS A 72 -2.18 11.78 0.64
C HIS A 72 -1.35 12.91 1.23
N HIS A 73 -1.95 14.06 1.49
CA HIS A 73 -1.17 15.18 2.05
C HIS A 73 -0.78 14.93 3.50
N ALA A 74 -1.32 13.90 4.14
CA ALA A 74 -0.95 13.57 5.51
C ALA A 74 0.22 12.60 5.57
N LEU A 75 0.79 12.25 4.43
CA LEU A 75 1.89 11.29 4.42
C LEU A 75 3.05 11.76 5.29
N ASP A 76 3.37 13.05 5.22
CA ASP A 76 4.50 13.57 5.99
C ASP A 76 4.26 13.47 7.50
N THR A 77 3.00 13.38 7.91
CA THR A 77 2.68 13.21 9.32
C THR A 77 2.75 11.73 9.71
N TYR A 78 2.27 10.87 8.86
CA TYR A 78 2.10 9.47 9.23
C TYR A 78 3.31 8.60 8.91
N LEU A 79 4.04 8.93 7.85
CA LEU A 79 5.17 8.10 7.47
C LEU A 79 6.22 8.01 8.58
N PRO A 80 6.58 9.12 9.24
CA PRO A 80 7.57 8.99 10.32
C PRO A 80 7.10 8.08 11.45
N LYS A 81 5.78 8.05 11.70
CA LYS A 81 5.29 7.17 12.76
C LYS A 81 5.50 5.71 12.42
N LEU A 82 5.27 5.36 11.15
CA LEU A 82 5.50 3.99 10.73
C LEU A 82 6.97 3.62 10.82
N ILE A 83 7.83 4.54 10.40
CA ILE A 83 9.25 4.27 10.42
C ILE A 83 9.74 4.15 11.85
N ARG A 84 9.27 4.99 12.75
CA ARG A 84 9.67 4.90 14.14
C ARG A 84 9.19 3.63 14.79
N ALA A 85 8.11 3.07 14.29
CA ALA A 85 7.62 1.79 14.79
C ALA A 85 8.41 0.61 14.25
N GLY A 86 9.44 0.88 13.46
CA GLY A 86 10.29 -0.17 12.93
C GLY A 86 9.83 -0.73 11.61
N LYS A 87 8.87 -0.09 10.98
CA LYS A 87 8.36 -0.59 9.71
C LYS A 87 9.16 -0.07 8.55
N ARG A 88 9.34 -0.93 7.58
CA ARG A 88 9.85 -0.53 6.29
C ARG A 88 8.63 -0.23 5.42
N VAL A 89 8.61 0.91 4.79
CA VAL A 89 7.42 1.37 4.09
C VAL A 89 7.72 1.53 2.62
N ALA A 90 6.89 0.92 1.80
CA ALA A 90 6.96 1.08 0.35
C ALA A 90 5.82 2.00 -0.08
N VAL A 91 6.17 3.15 -0.61
CA VAL A 91 5.20 4.13 -1.04
C VAL A 91 5.10 4.06 -2.55
N CYS A 92 3.94 3.67 -3.03
CA CYS A 92 3.72 3.49 -4.45
C CYS A 92 2.80 4.57 -4.96
N ASP A 93 3.32 5.44 -5.79
CA ASP A 93 2.55 6.52 -6.41
C ASP A 93 2.30 6.20 -7.85
N GLN A 94 1.14 6.63 -8.33
CA GLN A 94 0.85 6.57 -9.76
C GLN A 94 1.35 7.84 -10.42
N LEU A 95 2.02 7.67 -11.54
CA LEU A 95 2.46 8.80 -12.33
C LEU A 95 1.34 9.19 -13.29
N GLU A 96 1.55 10.27 -14.02
CA GLU A 96 0.56 10.74 -14.97
C GLU A 96 0.15 9.67 -15.96
N ASP A 97 1.14 8.90 -16.43
CA ASP A 97 0.86 7.77 -17.28
C ASP A 97 0.35 6.65 -16.39
N PRO A 98 -0.89 6.21 -16.56
CA PRO A 98 -1.42 5.18 -15.67
C PRO A 98 -0.68 3.87 -15.73
N LYS A 99 0.13 3.66 -16.75
CA LYS A 99 0.91 2.43 -16.83
C LYS A 99 2.20 2.50 -16.02
N LYS A 100 2.53 3.67 -15.51
CA LYS A 100 3.78 3.86 -14.78
C LYS A 100 3.49 4.13 -13.33
N LYS A 101 4.39 3.69 -12.51
CA LYS A 101 4.27 3.88 -11.07
C LYS A 101 5.63 4.22 -10.52
N ARG A 102 5.61 4.97 -9.45
CA ARG A 102 6.82 5.25 -8.70
C ARG A 102 6.74 4.57 -7.36
N LEU A 103 7.77 3.82 -7.05
CA LEU A 103 7.85 3.14 -5.78
C LEU A 103 9.06 3.62 -5.03
N GLU A 104 8.84 4.10 -3.81
CA GLU A 104 9.91 4.49 -2.91
C GLU A 104 9.84 3.64 -1.67
N ILE A 105 10.98 3.11 -1.26
CA ILE A 105 11.04 2.32 -0.05
C ILE A 105 11.80 3.11 1.00
N LYS A 106 11.14 3.32 2.14
CA LYS A 106 11.68 4.11 3.23
C LYS A 106 11.62 3.29 4.48
N GLY A 107 12.52 3.54 5.39
CA GLY A 107 12.40 2.83 6.61
C GLY A 107 13.68 2.73 7.39
N LYS A 108 13.76 1.63 8.09
CA LYS A 108 14.66 1.45 9.17
C LYS A 108 16.10 1.76 8.84
N LYS A 109 16.53 1.47 7.66
CA LYS A 109 17.92 1.71 7.32
C LYS A 109 18.21 3.15 6.98
N GLY A 110 17.23 3.99 7.17
CA GLY A 110 17.39 5.41 6.94
C GLY A 110 17.56 5.78 5.50
N LEU A 111 17.25 4.88 4.62
CA LEU A 111 17.46 5.10 3.21
C LEU A 111 16.16 5.33 2.49
N SER A 112 16.24 6.15 1.49
CA SER A 112 15.17 6.30 0.54
C SER A 112 15.66 5.61 -0.72
N GLN A 113 14.92 4.61 -1.14
CA GLN A 113 15.35 3.80 -2.25
C GLN A 113 14.25 3.73 -3.27
N MET A 114 14.59 3.99 -4.51
CA MET A 114 13.60 4.02 -5.56
C MET A 114 13.75 2.79 -6.44
N ASP A 115 12.62 2.17 -6.73
CA ASP A 115 12.62 1.01 -7.61
C ASP A 115 12.59 1.53 -9.05
N ARG A 116 13.72 1.50 -9.70
CA ARG A 116 13.82 2.09 -11.01
C ARG A 116 13.09 1.30 -12.08
N SER A 117 12.86 0.04 -11.84
CA SER A 117 12.17 -0.74 -12.83
C SER A 117 10.74 -0.26 -13.02
N GLU A 118 10.19 0.37 -11.99
CA GLU A 118 8.84 0.90 -12.09
C GLU A 118 8.81 2.24 -12.81
N GLU A 119 9.90 2.94 -12.82
CA GLU A 119 9.94 4.26 -13.40
C GLU A 119 10.32 4.30 -14.85
N ARG A 120 11.16 3.37 -15.24
CA ARG A 120 11.74 3.47 -16.57
C ARG A 120 10.76 3.17 -17.67
N ARG A 121 9.62 2.68 -17.34
CA ARG A 121 8.65 2.38 -18.39
C ARG A 121 7.64 3.48 -18.50
#